data_ad87431855db73b2155f942bcc8216d8
#
_entry.id   ad87431855db73b2155f942bcc8216d8
#
_cell.length_a   1.000
_cell.length_b   1.000
_cell.length_c   1.000
_cell.angle_alpha   90.00
_cell.angle_beta   90.00
_cell.angle_gamma   90.00
#
_symmetry.space_group_name_H-M   'P 1'
#
loop_
_entity.id
_entity.type
_entity.pdbx_description
1 polymer ?
#
loop_
_entity_poly.entity_id
_entity_poly.type
_entity_poly.pdbx_seq_one_letter_code
_entity_poly.pdbx_strand_id
1 'polypeptide(L)'
;MSESASMTAPIETARNTVRAMAPDAPQGKTFDIDCQLSYQLNGPSDFLFQIHALNGMDQQVLSESLVVTPNVPSHIYADPTIGHRFLRLHADAGPLSLHYQARVRRTPVPVDTNAAEVPIAQLPDALMHNLNPTRYCESDHLGQAAQEMFAGLPHGYARVQGVVDWIHANIEYRVGSSQATTTARDVFVQRAGVCRDFAHLGVTFCRALNIPARLVVGYANFDEPPPDFHAVFEAYIGGRWVTFDATHMSPVDDLVRIATGRDAKDVAFATIFGPATMTAMNPLITTVR
;
A
#
# COMPACT_ATOMS: atom_id res chain seq x y z
N MET A 1 -9.24 44.40 -66.18
CA MET A 1 -7.89 44.84 -65.86
C MET A 1 -7.92 45.18 -64.34
N SER A 2 -7.41 44.33 -63.54
CA SER A 2 -7.00 44.68 -62.17
C SER A 2 -6.09 43.55 -61.71
N GLU A 3 -4.84 43.90 -61.49
CA GLU A 3 -3.77 43.03 -61.00
C GLU A 3 -3.97 42.63 -59.57
N SER A 4 -3.81 41.36 -59.29
CA SER A 4 -3.73 40.78 -57.94
C SER A 4 -2.27 40.76 -57.52
N ALA A 5 -1.93 41.55 -56.50
CA ALA A 5 -0.62 41.49 -55.86
C ALA A 5 -0.61 40.37 -54.78
N SER A 6 0.28 39.41 -54.99
CA SER A 6 0.62 38.36 -54.06
C SER A 6 1.58 38.90 -53.01
N MET A 7 1.17 38.91 -51.72
CA MET A 7 2.05 39.15 -50.59
C MET A 7 2.43 37.82 -49.94
N THR A 8 3.66 37.39 -50.15
CA THR A 8 4.30 36.31 -49.41
C THR A 8 4.81 36.84 -48.05
N ALA A 9 4.26 36.32 -46.95
CA ALA A 9 4.78 36.55 -45.60
C ALA A 9 5.97 35.61 -45.29
N PRO A 10 6.97 36.04 -44.51
CA PRO A 10 8.13 35.21 -44.21
C PRO A 10 7.80 34.17 -43.12
N ILE A 11 8.32 32.97 -43.34
CA ILE A 11 8.27 31.82 -42.41
C ILE A 11 9.17 32.13 -41.22
N GLU A 12 8.59 32.35 -40.06
CA GLU A 12 9.29 32.52 -38.81
C GLU A 12 9.70 31.14 -38.28
N THR A 13 11.02 30.89 -38.26
CA THR A 13 11.63 29.65 -37.73
C THR A 13 11.44 29.58 -36.21
N ALA A 14 10.52 28.75 -35.74
CA ALA A 14 10.36 28.47 -34.31
C ALA A 14 11.64 27.82 -33.78
N ARG A 15 12.41 28.55 -32.99
CA ARG A 15 13.52 28.00 -32.20
C ARG A 15 12.93 27.10 -31.14
N ASN A 16 13.18 25.79 -31.25
CA ASN A 16 12.98 24.80 -30.23
C ASN A 16 13.88 25.12 -29.01
N THR A 17 13.36 25.85 -28.03
CA THR A 17 13.99 25.99 -26.73
C THR A 17 13.76 24.67 -25.99
N VAL A 18 14.77 23.84 -25.96
CA VAL A 18 14.86 22.71 -25.03
C VAL A 18 14.82 23.30 -23.63
N ARG A 19 13.66 23.19 -22.97
CA ARG A 19 13.49 23.57 -21.58
C ARG A 19 14.38 22.65 -20.76
N ALA A 20 15.45 23.19 -20.19
CA ALA A 20 16.34 22.49 -19.27
C ALA A 20 15.45 21.89 -18.14
N MET A 21 15.52 20.58 -17.97
CA MET A 21 14.92 19.89 -16.83
C MET A 21 15.51 20.50 -15.57
N ALA A 22 14.61 20.88 -14.65
CA ALA A 22 15.01 21.33 -13.33
C ALA A 22 15.88 20.22 -12.67
N PRO A 23 17.01 20.55 -12.05
CA PRO A 23 17.76 19.61 -11.26
C PRO A 23 16.95 19.27 -10.02
N ASP A 24 16.84 17.98 -9.69
CA ASP A 24 16.21 17.39 -8.48
C ASP A 24 14.80 16.81 -8.60
N ALA A 25 14.47 16.18 -9.73
CA ALA A 25 13.46 15.12 -9.65
C ALA A 25 14.09 13.91 -8.94
N PRO A 26 13.47 13.35 -7.86
CA PRO A 26 14.02 12.19 -7.18
C PRO A 26 14.24 11.07 -8.19
N GLN A 27 15.49 10.59 -8.28
CA GLN A 27 15.82 9.47 -9.16
C GLN A 27 15.07 8.25 -8.64
N GLY A 28 14.26 7.63 -9.51
CA GLY A 28 13.53 6.42 -9.16
C GLY A 28 14.48 5.28 -8.80
N LYS A 29 14.15 4.53 -7.76
CA LYS A 29 14.84 3.28 -7.40
C LYS A 29 14.21 2.11 -8.11
N THR A 30 15.01 1.11 -8.46
CA THR A 30 14.54 -0.15 -9.04
C THR A 30 14.72 -1.27 -8.03
N PHE A 31 13.73 -2.15 -7.96
CA PHE A 31 13.70 -3.27 -7.02
C PHE A 31 13.45 -4.56 -7.78
N ASP A 32 14.12 -5.63 -7.37
CA ASP A 32 13.80 -7.01 -7.75
C ASP A 32 13.04 -7.68 -6.61
N ILE A 33 11.92 -8.30 -6.95
CA ILE A 33 11.05 -9.08 -6.06
C ILE A 33 11.25 -10.56 -6.39
N ASP A 34 11.40 -11.37 -5.35
CA ASP A 34 11.40 -12.83 -5.41
C ASP A 34 10.51 -13.36 -4.28
N CYS A 35 9.26 -13.69 -4.60
CA CYS A 35 8.26 -14.10 -3.62
C CYS A 35 7.91 -15.58 -3.80
N GLN A 36 8.19 -16.38 -2.77
CA GLN A 36 7.90 -17.81 -2.74
C GLN A 36 6.89 -18.12 -1.65
N LEU A 37 5.79 -18.77 -2.02
CA LEU A 37 4.76 -19.24 -1.11
C LEU A 37 4.59 -20.74 -1.29
N SER A 38 4.50 -21.49 -0.20
CA SER A 38 4.28 -22.94 -0.24
C SER A 38 3.16 -23.35 0.70
N TYR A 39 2.36 -24.30 0.24
CA TYR A 39 1.20 -24.81 0.97
C TYR A 39 1.17 -26.34 0.89
N GLN A 40 0.62 -26.97 1.94
CA GLN A 40 0.17 -28.34 1.95
C GLN A 40 -1.34 -28.35 1.98
N LEU A 41 -1.96 -28.96 0.95
CA LEU A 41 -3.41 -29.10 0.84
C LEU A 41 -3.82 -30.49 1.31
N ASN A 42 -4.74 -30.55 2.28
CA ASN A 42 -5.32 -31.81 2.79
C ASN A 42 -6.62 -32.18 2.07
N GLY A 43 -7.01 -31.42 1.04
CA GLY A 43 -8.16 -31.62 0.17
C GLY A 43 -8.23 -30.54 -0.90
N PRO A 44 -9.17 -30.65 -1.86
CA PRO A 44 -9.36 -29.62 -2.88
C PRO A 44 -9.56 -28.24 -2.25
N SER A 45 -8.88 -27.24 -2.78
CA SER A 45 -8.88 -25.87 -2.22
C SER A 45 -8.87 -24.84 -3.34
N ASP A 46 -9.63 -23.76 -3.13
CA ASP A 46 -9.64 -22.59 -3.99
C ASP A 46 -8.86 -21.46 -3.32
N PHE A 47 -8.12 -20.73 -4.13
CA PHE A 47 -7.27 -19.63 -3.67
C PHE A 47 -7.55 -18.35 -4.43
N LEU A 48 -7.49 -17.24 -3.71
CA LEU A 48 -7.41 -15.90 -4.25
C LEU A 48 -6.19 -15.22 -3.65
N PHE A 49 -5.15 -15.01 -4.48
CA PHE A 49 -3.91 -14.36 -4.06
C PHE A 49 -3.84 -12.92 -4.53
N GLN A 50 -3.33 -12.04 -3.68
CA GLN A 50 -2.91 -10.67 -3.98
C GLN A 50 -1.40 -10.56 -3.68
N ILE A 51 -0.58 -10.91 -4.65
CA ILE A 51 0.90 -10.87 -4.53
C ILE A 51 1.57 -10.09 -5.65
N HIS A 52 0.82 -9.73 -6.69
CA HIS A 52 1.35 -8.99 -7.82
C HIS A 52 1.58 -7.52 -7.46
N ALA A 53 2.76 -7.00 -7.81
CA ALA A 53 3.04 -5.58 -7.71
C ALA A 53 2.04 -4.77 -8.56
N LEU A 54 1.57 -3.63 -8.04
CA LEU A 54 0.67 -2.74 -8.77
C LEU A 54 1.43 -1.86 -9.77
N ASN A 55 0.71 -1.37 -10.78
CA ASN A 55 1.11 -0.20 -11.54
C ASN A 55 0.38 1.04 -11.00
N GLY A 56 1.08 2.14 -10.83
CA GLY A 56 0.52 3.39 -10.32
C GLY A 56 1.39 4.58 -10.72
N MET A 57 1.04 5.80 -10.27
CA MET A 57 1.78 7.02 -10.64
C MET A 57 3.22 7.02 -10.14
N ASP A 58 3.49 6.39 -9.00
CA ASP A 58 4.81 6.35 -8.34
C ASP A 58 5.48 4.97 -8.44
N GLN A 59 4.87 4.02 -9.16
CA GLN A 59 5.35 2.66 -9.28
C GLN A 59 5.04 2.06 -10.66
N GLN A 60 6.05 1.45 -11.29
CA GLN A 60 5.94 0.80 -12.59
C GLN A 60 6.54 -0.60 -12.55
N VAL A 61 5.76 -1.61 -12.91
CA VAL A 61 6.25 -2.98 -13.15
C VAL A 61 6.94 -3.02 -14.50
N LEU A 62 8.24 -3.29 -14.51
CA LEU A 62 9.07 -3.35 -15.73
C LEU A 62 9.04 -4.74 -16.35
N SER A 63 9.06 -5.77 -15.53
CA SER A 63 8.92 -7.17 -15.93
C SER A 63 8.37 -7.99 -14.77
N GLU A 64 7.68 -9.09 -15.07
CA GLU A 64 7.21 -10.03 -14.07
C GLU A 64 7.03 -11.43 -14.64
N SER A 65 7.09 -12.43 -13.77
CA SER A 65 6.79 -13.82 -14.05
C SER A 65 6.16 -14.50 -12.85
N LEU A 66 5.30 -15.49 -13.09
CA LEU A 66 4.68 -16.32 -12.07
C LEU A 66 4.75 -17.77 -12.50
N VAL A 67 5.25 -18.63 -11.60
CA VAL A 67 5.24 -20.08 -11.75
C VAL A 67 4.41 -20.66 -10.62
N VAL A 68 3.46 -21.53 -10.97
CA VAL A 68 2.65 -22.32 -10.03
C VAL A 68 2.99 -23.78 -10.19
N THR A 69 3.29 -24.47 -9.10
CA THR A 69 3.64 -25.90 -9.10
C THR A 69 2.76 -26.65 -8.09
N PRO A 70 2.04 -27.72 -8.50
CA PRO A 70 1.94 -28.22 -9.87
C PRO A 70 1.30 -27.18 -10.80
N ASN A 71 1.48 -27.36 -12.12
CA ASN A 71 0.84 -26.50 -13.11
C ASN A 71 -0.67 -26.75 -13.11
N VAL A 72 -1.42 -25.85 -12.47
CA VAL A 72 -2.88 -25.90 -12.39
C VAL A 72 -3.50 -24.74 -13.16
N PRO A 73 -4.75 -24.86 -13.65
CA PRO A 73 -5.46 -23.74 -14.25
C PRO A 73 -5.51 -22.55 -13.30
N SER A 74 -5.02 -21.42 -13.77
CA SER A 74 -5.00 -20.18 -12.99
C SER A 74 -5.45 -19.01 -13.84
N HIS A 75 -6.03 -18.00 -13.19
CA HIS A 75 -6.56 -16.80 -13.83
C HIS A 75 -6.11 -15.55 -13.08
N ILE A 76 -5.38 -14.67 -13.78
CA ILE A 76 -5.00 -13.35 -13.25
C ILE A 76 -5.97 -12.32 -13.81
N TYR A 77 -6.58 -11.52 -12.94
CA TYR A 77 -7.44 -10.41 -13.33
C TYR A 77 -7.18 -9.17 -12.47
N ALA A 78 -7.49 -8.01 -13.03
CA ALA A 78 -7.55 -6.77 -12.28
C ALA A 78 -9.00 -6.47 -11.93
N ASP A 79 -9.27 -6.18 -10.65
CA ASP A 79 -10.59 -5.72 -10.23
C ASP A 79 -10.79 -4.28 -10.73
N PRO A 80 -11.83 -4.03 -11.55
CA PRO A 80 -12.02 -2.72 -12.16
C PRO A 80 -12.43 -1.63 -11.16
N THR A 81 -12.90 -2.03 -9.97
CA THR A 81 -13.38 -1.10 -8.93
C THR A 81 -12.24 -0.58 -8.07
N ILE A 82 -11.31 -1.45 -7.71
CA ILE A 82 -10.22 -1.15 -6.77
C ILE A 82 -8.83 -1.20 -7.41
N GLY A 83 -8.72 -1.66 -8.67
CA GLY A 83 -7.48 -1.72 -9.42
C GLY A 83 -6.48 -2.79 -8.94
N HIS A 84 -6.86 -3.61 -7.99
CA HIS A 84 -6.01 -4.68 -7.48
C HIS A 84 -5.90 -5.83 -8.47
N ARG A 85 -4.77 -6.53 -8.43
CA ARG A 85 -4.50 -7.71 -9.25
C ARG A 85 -4.63 -8.96 -8.42
N PHE A 86 -5.51 -9.84 -8.85
CA PHE A 86 -5.79 -11.12 -8.19
C PHE A 86 -5.34 -12.28 -9.06
N LEU A 87 -4.71 -13.27 -8.44
CA LEU A 87 -4.52 -14.60 -8.99
C LEU A 87 -5.55 -15.55 -8.37
N ARG A 88 -6.41 -16.12 -9.19
CA ARG A 88 -7.37 -17.15 -8.78
C ARG A 88 -6.91 -18.50 -9.30
N LEU A 89 -6.91 -19.52 -8.46
CA LEU A 89 -6.63 -20.90 -8.85
C LEU A 89 -7.38 -21.91 -7.98
N HIS A 90 -7.52 -23.13 -8.51
CA HIS A 90 -7.99 -24.31 -7.80
C HIS A 90 -6.90 -25.37 -7.82
N ALA A 91 -6.69 -26.09 -6.71
CA ALA A 91 -5.74 -27.20 -6.64
C ALA A 91 -6.31 -28.33 -5.79
N ASP A 92 -6.04 -29.57 -6.21
CA ASP A 92 -6.36 -30.79 -5.48
C ASP A 92 -5.43 -30.99 -4.28
N ALA A 93 -5.71 -32.01 -3.45
CA ALA A 93 -4.85 -32.38 -2.33
C ALA A 93 -3.41 -32.63 -2.77
N GLY A 94 -2.45 -32.11 -2.01
CA GLY A 94 -1.03 -32.23 -2.29
C GLY A 94 -0.25 -30.95 -2.01
N PRO A 95 1.03 -30.89 -2.38
CA PRO A 95 1.84 -29.68 -2.27
C PRO A 95 1.46 -28.67 -3.37
N LEU A 96 1.40 -27.39 -3.00
CA LEU A 96 1.22 -26.26 -3.91
C LEU A 96 2.28 -25.23 -3.62
N SER A 97 2.99 -24.75 -4.65
CA SER A 97 3.92 -23.63 -4.52
C SER A 97 3.69 -22.57 -5.59
N LEU A 98 3.93 -21.32 -5.21
CA LEU A 98 3.91 -20.15 -6.09
C LEU A 98 5.28 -19.47 -6.02
N HIS A 99 5.83 -19.13 -7.19
CA HIS A 99 7.04 -18.32 -7.30
C HIS A 99 6.75 -17.13 -8.21
N TYR A 100 6.61 -15.95 -7.59
CA TYR A 100 6.40 -14.67 -8.28
C TYR A 100 7.69 -13.87 -8.28
N GLN A 101 8.13 -13.45 -9.45
CA GLN A 101 9.28 -12.57 -9.63
C GLN A 101 8.87 -11.32 -10.39
N ALA A 102 9.39 -10.17 -9.98
CA ALA A 102 9.13 -8.93 -10.69
C ALA A 102 10.28 -7.94 -10.55
N ARG A 103 10.46 -7.10 -11.56
CA ARG A 103 11.30 -5.90 -11.49
C ARG A 103 10.41 -4.67 -11.51
N VAL A 104 10.56 -3.82 -10.51
CA VAL A 104 9.67 -2.68 -10.28
C VAL A 104 10.49 -1.41 -10.09
N ARG A 105 10.11 -0.33 -10.79
CA ARG A 105 10.66 1.01 -10.57
C ARG A 105 9.71 1.80 -9.67
N ARG A 106 10.27 2.40 -8.63
CA ARG A 106 9.59 3.36 -7.77
C ARG A 106 10.13 4.76 -8.01
N THR A 107 9.24 5.74 -8.11
CA THR A 107 9.61 7.17 -8.20
C THR A 107 8.86 7.90 -7.07
N PRO A 108 9.46 8.01 -5.87
CA PRO A 108 8.81 8.60 -4.71
C PRO A 108 8.35 10.03 -5.00
N VAL A 109 7.18 10.38 -4.50
CA VAL A 109 6.67 11.75 -4.54
C VAL A 109 7.07 12.45 -3.25
N PRO A 110 7.80 13.57 -3.31
CA PRO A 110 8.21 14.30 -2.11
C PRO A 110 7.03 14.62 -1.20
N VAL A 111 7.20 14.39 0.09
CA VAL A 111 6.17 14.67 1.10
C VAL A 111 6.24 16.14 1.51
N ASP A 112 5.09 16.83 1.44
CA ASP A 112 4.95 18.15 2.02
C ASP A 112 4.59 18.03 3.50
N THR A 113 5.56 18.31 4.37
CA THR A 113 5.37 18.26 5.83
C THR A 113 4.50 19.39 6.38
N ASN A 114 4.14 20.38 5.54
CA ASN A 114 3.17 21.45 5.88
C ASN A 114 1.78 21.15 5.30
N ALA A 115 1.56 19.99 4.69
CA ALA A 115 0.27 19.63 4.12
C ALA A 115 -0.84 19.68 5.17
N ALA A 116 -1.90 20.45 4.88
CA ALA A 116 -3.06 20.61 5.75
C ALA A 116 -4.05 19.45 5.60
N GLU A 117 -4.89 19.25 6.62
CA GLU A 117 -6.07 18.41 6.49
C GLU A 117 -7.05 18.99 5.47
N VAL A 118 -7.71 18.12 4.72
CA VAL A 118 -8.76 18.52 3.78
C VAL A 118 -10.10 18.51 4.53
N PRO A 119 -10.83 19.63 4.62
CA PRO A 119 -12.16 19.65 5.22
C PRO A 119 -13.09 18.61 4.59
N ILE A 120 -13.94 17.95 5.38
CA ILE A 120 -14.84 16.89 4.90
C ILE A 120 -15.68 17.37 3.70
N ALA A 121 -16.18 18.61 3.74
CA ALA A 121 -16.98 19.19 2.65
C ALA A 121 -16.19 19.38 1.33
N GLN A 122 -14.88 19.27 1.34
CA GLN A 122 -14.00 19.39 0.18
C GLN A 122 -13.37 18.05 -0.25
N LEU A 123 -13.65 16.97 0.48
CA LEU A 123 -13.16 15.65 0.13
C LEU A 123 -13.85 15.15 -1.13
N PRO A 124 -13.12 14.49 -2.06
CA PRO A 124 -13.72 13.76 -3.16
C PRO A 124 -14.67 12.67 -2.64
N ASP A 125 -15.83 12.48 -3.28
CA ASP A 125 -16.85 11.49 -2.90
C ASP A 125 -16.26 10.07 -2.79
N ALA A 126 -15.33 9.73 -3.67
CA ALA A 126 -14.65 8.44 -3.68
C ALA A 126 -13.85 8.14 -2.39
N LEU A 127 -13.57 9.14 -1.55
CA LEU A 127 -12.81 8.96 -0.31
C LEU A 127 -13.70 8.82 0.94
N MET A 128 -15.00 9.10 0.83
CA MET A 128 -15.90 9.14 1.99
C MET A 128 -15.94 7.80 2.75
N HIS A 129 -15.81 6.67 2.05
CA HIS A 129 -15.75 5.35 2.69
C HIS A 129 -14.47 5.11 3.52
N ASN A 130 -13.42 5.93 3.33
CA ASN A 130 -12.19 5.87 4.11
C ASN A 130 -12.25 6.67 5.43
N LEU A 131 -13.39 7.26 5.76
CA LEU A 131 -13.68 7.89 7.06
C LEU A 131 -14.41 6.92 8.01
N ASN A 132 -15.05 5.88 7.47
CA ASN A 132 -15.93 5.00 8.23
C ASN A 132 -15.13 3.93 9.00
N PRO A 133 -15.63 3.48 10.17
CA PRO A 133 -15.10 2.32 10.85
C PRO A 133 -15.24 1.07 9.97
N THR A 134 -14.36 0.11 10.17
CA THR A 134 -14.37 -1.19 9.48
C THR A 134 -14.09 -2.32 10.45
N ARG A 135 -14.09 -3.58 9.96
CA ARG A 135 -13.96 -4.77 10.82
C ARG A 135 -12.72 -4.72 11.73
N TYR A 136 -11.60 -4.20 11.24
CA TYR A 136 -10.34 -4.16 11.98
C TYR A 136 -9.97 -2.75 12.48
N CYS A 137 -10.61 -1.72 11.94
CA CYS A 137 -10.36 -0.32 12.27
C CYS A 137 -11.62 0.30 12.90
N GLU A 138 -11.79 0.09 14.21
CA GLU A 138 -12.96 0.47 15.00
C GLU A 138 -12.85 1.94 15.44
N SER A 139 -12.82 2.88 14.48
CA SER A 139 -12.63 4.31 14.75
C SER A 139 -13.75 4.93 15.60
N ASP A 140 -14.94 4.35 15.55
CA ASP A 140 -16.09 4.71 16.40
C ASP A 140 -15.86 4.34 17.87
N HIS A 141 -15.13 3.25 18.16
CA HIS A 141 -14.81 2.83 19.53
C HIS A 141 -13.62 3.59 20.13
N LEU A 142 -12.67 4.06 19.32
CA LEU A 142 -11.47 4.78 19.77
C LEU A 142 -11.57 6.30 19.59
N GLY A 143 -12.74 6.82 19.23
CA GLY A 143 -12.94 8.24 18.94
C GLY A 143 -12.55 9.17 20.09
N GLN A 144 -13.01 8.85 21.31
CA GLN A 144 -12.67 9.64 22.49
C GLN A 144 -11.17 9.63 22.77
N ALA A 145 -10.54 8.45 22.74
CA ALA A 145 -9.11 8.32 22.96
C ALA A 145 -8.28 9.11 21.92
N ALA A 146 -8.68 9.04 20.65
CA ALA A 146 -8.01 9.78 19.58
C ALA A 146 -8.11 11.31 19.79
N GLN A 147 -9.29 11.81 20.20
CA GLN A 147 -9.48 13.23 20.48
C GLN A 147 -8.65 13.69 21.70
N GLU A 148 -8.65 12.93 22.78
CA GLU A 148 -7.87 13.26 23.98
C GLU A 148 -6.37 13.29 23.72
N MET A 149 -5.86 12.36 22.88
CA MET A 149 -4.43 12.24 22.62
C MET A 149 -3.92 13.19 21.52
N PHE A 150 -4.71 13.45 20.48
CA PHE A 150 -4.20 14.07 19.25
C PHE A 150 -4.91 15.33 18.80
N ALA A 151 -6.10 15.71 19.36
CA ALA A 151 -6.83 16.90 18.91
C ALA A 151 -6.06 18.21 19.14
N GLY A 152 -5.18 18.25 20.13
CA GLY A 152 -4.32 19.40 20.43
C GLY A 152 -3.11 19.59 19.50
N LEU A 153 -2.82 18.62 18.63
CA LEU A 153 -1.71 18.71 17.69
C LEU A 153 -2.07 19.60 16.47
N PRO A 154 -1.07 20.24 15.82
CA PRO A 154 -1.30 20.98 14.60
C PRO A 154 -1.96 20.09 13.53
N HIS A 155 -3.02 20.59 12.89
CA HIS A 155 -3.75 19.87 11.86
C HIS A 155 -2.89 19.58 10.64
N GLY A 156 -3.15 18.46 9.97
CA GLY A 156 -2.42 18.04 8.77
C GLY A 156 -1.34 17.01 9.04
N TYR A 157 -0.22 17.12 8.32
CA TYR A 157 0.89 16.16 8.40
C TYR A 157 1.37 15.97 9.86
N ALA A 158 1.54 17.04 10.60
CA ALA A 158 2.04 16.99 11.98
C ALA A 158 1.13 16.19 12.92
N ARG A 159 -0.20 16.21 12.73
CA ARG A 159 -1.13 15.39 13.52
C ARG A 159 -1.00 13.90 13.18
N VAL A 160 -0.92 13.56 11.89
CA VAL A 160 -0.74 12.17 11.48
C VAL A 160 0.62 11.65 11.94
N GLN A 161 1.68 12.47 11.84
CA GLN A 161 3.00 12.11 12.38
C GLN A 161 2.95 11.89 13.89
N GLY A 162 2.23 12.72 14.64
CA GLY A 162 2.02 12.51 16.08
C GLY A 162 1.30 11.20 16.40
N VAL A 163 0.37 10.75 15.55
CA VAL A 163 -0.24 9.41 15.65
C VAL A 163 0.81 8.32 15.43
N VAL A 164 1.64 8.45 14.38
CA VAL A 164 2.73 7.52 14.08
C VAL A 164 3.70 7.40 15.26
N ASP A 165 4.17 8.54 15.75
CA ASP A 165 5.15 8.61 16.84
C ASP A 165 4.59 7.98 18.13
N TRP A 166 3.30 8.23 18.41
CA TRP A 166 2.66 7.64 19.57
C TRP A 166 2.54 6.12 19.44
N ILE A 167 2.13 5.60 18.28
CA ILE A 167 2.02 4.16 18.03
C ILE A 167 3.39 3.52 18.20
N HIS A 168 4.42 4.07 17.56
CA HIS A 168 5.78 3.56 17.66
C HIS A 168 6.31 3.50 19.11
N ALA A 169 6.01 4.53 19.90
CA ALA A 169 6.47 4.63 21.30
C ALA A 169 5.68 3.76 22.28
N ASN A 170 4.42 3.41 21.97
CA ASN A 170 3.50 2.79 22.95
C ASN A 170 3.05 1.38 22.59
N ILE A 171 3.34 0.89 21.38
CA ILE A 171 2.99 -0.46 20.94
C ILE A 171 4.29 -1.24 20.71
N GLU A 172 4.41 -2.38 21.37
CA GLU A 172 5.53 -3.29 21.19
C GLU A 172 5.35 -4.09 19.89
N TYR A 173 6.36 -4.10 19.02
CA TYR A 173 6.36 -5.01 17.89
C TYR A 173 6.70 -6.43 18.39
N ARG A 174 5.72 -7.33 18.34
CA ARG A 174 5.85 -8.68 18.88
C ARG A 174 5.25 -9.71 17.94
N VAL A 175 6.09 -10.51 17.31
CA VAL A 175 5.65 -11.63 16.46
C VAL A 175 4.87 -12.64 17.32
N GLY A 176 3.73 -13.11 16.80
CA GLY A 176 2.84 -14.04 17.49
C GLY A 176 1.85 -13.41 18.48
N SER A 177 1.87 -12.10 18.69
CA SER A 177 0.91 -11.39 19.54
C SER A 177 -0.46 -11.15 18.87
N SER A 178 -0.56 -11.38 17.57
CA SER A 178 -1.71 -11.04 16.73
C SER A 178 -2.27 -12.28 16.03
N GLN A 179 -3.58 -12.30 15.83
CA GLN A 179 -4.32 -13.34 15.15
C GLN A 179 -5.14 -12.73 13.99
N ALA A 180 -5.75 -13.59 13.16
CA ALA A 180 -6.59 -13.16 12.05
C ALA A 180 -7.81 -12.30 12.47
N THR A 181 -8.19 -12.34 13.73
CA THR A 181 -9.34 -11.59 14.29
C THR A 181 -8.95 -10.36 15.10
N THR A 182 -7.66 -10.15 15.37
CA THR A 182 -7.16 -9.02 16.18
C THR A 182 -7.50 -7.69 15.51
N THR A 183 -8.10 -6.78 16.27
CA THR A 183 -8.55 -5.46 15.82
C THR A 183 -7.65 -4.35 16.37
N ALA A 184 -7.81 -3.13 15.86
CA ALA A 184 -7.09 -1.95 16.35
C ALA A 184 -7.38 -1.70 17.84
N ARG A 185 -8.62 -1.92 18.30
CA ARG A 185 -8.98 -1.80 19.71
C ARG A 185 -8.25 -2.83 20.57
N ASP A 186 -8.16 -4.09 20.11
CA ASP A 186 -7.43 -5.14 20.84
C ASP A 186 -5.96 -4.74 21.01
N VAL A 187 -5.33 -4.25 19.94
CA VAL A 187 -3.93 -3.77 19.96
C VAL A 187 -3.75 -2.56 20.87
N PHE A 188 -4.69 -1.61 20.84
CA PHE A 188 -4.67 -0.46 21.74
C PHE A 188 -4.68 -0.85 23.20
N VAL A 189 -5.42 -1.90 23.57
CA VAL A 189 -5.50 -2.42 24.95
C VAL A 189 -4.28 -3.25 25.31
N GLN A 190 -3.89 -4.20 24.46
CA GLN A 190 -2.80 -5.15 24.75
C GLN A 190 -1.39 -4.56 24.57
N ARG A 191 -1.25 -3.41 23.90
CA ARG A 191 0.01 -2.71 23.64
C ARG A 191 1.06 -3.54 22.88
N ALA A 192 0.63 -4.49 22.07
CA ALA A 192 1.50 -5.32 21.26
C ALA A 192 0.80 -5.71 19.95
N GLY A 193 1.57 -5.82 18.87
CA GLY A 193 1.06 -6.16 17.54
C GLY A 193 2.18 -6.42 16.55
N VAL A 194 1.81 -6.67 15.29
CA VAL A 194 2.70 -6.75 14.13
C VAL A 194 2.40 -5.59 13.16
N CYS A 195 3.13 -5.48 12.04
CA CYS A 195 3.02 -4.36 11.09
C CYS A 195 1.56 -4.04 10.70
N ARG A 196 0.73 -5.06 10.42
CA ARG A 196 -0.69 -4.91 10.12
C ARG A 196 -1.45 -4.20 11.25
N ASP A 197 -1.14 -4.53 12.48
CA ASP A 197 -1.83 -4.00 13.65
C ASP A 197 -1.45 -2.55 13.93
N PHE A 198 -0.16 -2.20 13.75
CA PHE A 198 0.33 -0.82 13.77
C PHE A 198 -0.38 0.04 12.72
N ALA A 199 -0.49 -0.48 11.51
CA ALA A 199 -1.16 0.21 10.41
C ALA A 199 -2.67 0.36 10.67
N HIS A 200 -3.36 -0.69 11.17
CA HIS A 200 -4.77 -0.60 11.56
C HIS A 200 -5.01 0.44 12.64
N LEU A 201 -4.13 0.54 13.64
CA LEU A 201 -4.25 1.54 14.69
C LEU A 201 -4.06 2.96 14.12
N GLY A 202 -3.10 3.15 13.21
CA GLY A 202 -2.91 4.41 12.47
C GLY A 202 -4.14 4.83 11.68
N VAL A 203 -4.71 3.89 10.90
CA VAL A 203 -5.97 4.11 10.16
C VAL A 203 -7.11 4.46 11.11
N THR A 204 -7.22 3.75 12.24
CA THR A 204 -8.28 3.96 13.22
C THR A 204 -8.22 5.34 13.83
N PHE A 205 -7.07 5.78 14.29
CA PHE A 205 -6.91 7.13 14.86
C PHE A 205 -7.12 8.24 13.82
N CYS A 206 -6.59 8.07 12.60
CA CYS A 206 -6.83 9.05 11.54
C CYS A 206 -8.33 9.21 11.25
N ARG A 207 -9.06 8.11 11.08
CA ARG A 207 -10.51 8.15 10.83
C ARG A 207 -11.29 8.75 12.01
N ALA A 208 -10.90 8.43 13.25
CA ALA A 208 -11.48 9.01 14.46
C ALA A 208 -11.28 10.53 14.54
N LEU A 209 -10.24 11.05 13.89
CA LEU A 209 -9.93 12.48 13.74
C LEU A 209 -10.49 13.09 12.45
N ASN A 210 -11.35 12.36 11.72
CA ASN A 210 -11.93 12.76 10.44
C ASN A 210 -10.92 12.93 9.29
N ILE A 211 -9.80 12.23 9.36
CA ILE A 211 -8.79 12.17 8.29
C ILE A 211 -9.01 10.86 7.53
N PRO A 212 -9.33 10.90 6.22
CA PRO A 212 -9.46 9.66 5.43
C PRO A 212 -8.16 8.87 5.48
N ALA A 213 -8.24 7.58 5.82
CA ALA A 213 -7.09 6.71 5.93
C ALA A 213 -7.38 5.30 5.41
N ARG A 214 -6.34 4.63 4.90
CA ARG A 214 -6.43 3.29 4.34
C ARG A 214 -5.17 2.46 4.61
N LEU A 215 -5.32 1.15 4.61
CA LEU A 215 -4.21 0.21 4.72
C LEU A 215 -3.51 0.06 3.38
N VAL A 216 -2.20 -0.12 3.41
CA VAL A 216 -1.35 -0.46 2.27
C VAL A 216 -0.55 -1.70 2.61
N VAL A 217 -0.49 -2.66 1.69
CA VAL A 217 0.36 -3.85 1.81
C VAL A 217 1.31 -3.90 0.62
N GLY A 218 2.55 -4.30 0.88
CA GLY A 218 3.58 -4.39 -0.14
C GLY A 218 4.77 -5.26 0.26
N TYR A 219 5.75 -5.28 -0.64
CA TYR A 219 7.08 -5.81 -0.38
C TYR A 219 7.94 -4.70 0.23
N ALA A 220 8.64 -5.00 1.32
CA ALA A 220 9.59 -4.09 1.96
C ALA A 220 10.83 -4.85 2.44
N ASN A 221 11.96 -4.17 2.45
CA ASN A 221 13.19 -4.74 2.97
C ASN A 221 13.36 -4.35 4.44
N PHE A 222 13.50 -5.36 5.30
CA PHE A 222 13.84 -5.21 6.72
C PHE A 222 14.59 -6.46 7.18
N ASP A 223 15.49 -6.30 8.16
CA ASP A 223 16.38 -7.37 8.59
C ASP A 223 15.72 -8.31 9.61
N GLU A 224 14.87 -7.77 10.47
CA GLU A 224 14.16 -8.51 11.51
C GLU A 224 12.73 -7.98 11.68
N PRO A 225 11.74 -8.87 11.80
CA PRO A 225 11.75 -10.34 11.70
C PRO A 225 12.13 -10.83 10.29
N PRO A 226 12.17 -12.18 10.06
CA PRO A 226 12.41 -12.72 8.70
C PRO A 226 11.51 -12.07 7.66
N PRO A 227 11.91 -12.04 6.38
CA PRO A 227 11.14 -11.41 5.32
C PRO A 227 9.66 -11.79 5.34
N ASP A 228 8.79 -10.79 5.36
CA ASP A 228 7.33 -10.90 5.35
C ASP A 228 6.75 -9.79 4.46
N PHE A 229 5.50 -9.92 4.07
CA PHE A 229 4.75 -8.79 3.52
C PHE A 229 4.65 -7.70 4.57
N HIS A 230 4.85 -6.46 4.14
CA HIS A 230 4.79 -5.32 5.05
C HIS A 230 3.48 -4.55 4.92
N ALA A 231 2.93 -4.15 6.04
CA ALA A 231 1.72 -3.34 6.10
C ALA A 231 2.03 -1.97 6.72
N VAL A 232 1.61 -0.94 6.00
CA VAL A 232 1.70 0.46 6.39
C VAL A 232 0.34 1.12 6.18
N PHE A 233 0.19 2.41 6.48
CA PHE A 233 -1.06 3.09 6.17
C PHE A 233 -0.84 4.37 5.37
N GLU A 234 -1.90 4.82 4.72
CA GLU A 234 -1.96 6.13 4.07
C GLU A 234 -3.04 6.99 4.71
N ALA A 235 -2.73 8.28 4.88
CA ALA A 235 -3.67 9.32 5.24
C ALA A 235 -3.83 10.31 4.08
N TYR A 236 -5.05 10.79 3.85
CA TYR A 236 -5.32 11.78 2.80
C TYR A 236 -5.20 13.19 3.37
N ILE A 237 -4.08 13.83 3.07
CA ILE A 237 -3.72 15.17 3.52
C ILE A 237 -3.12 15.97 2.35
N GLY A 238 -3.31 17.27 2.33
CA GLY A 238 -2.82 18.13 1.24
C GLY A 238 -3.37 17.75 -0.13
N GLY A 239 -4.57 17.15 -0.20
CA GLY A 239 -5.20 16.73 -1.46
C GLY A 239 -4.65 15.45 -2.07
N ARG A 240 -3.87 14.64 -1.33
CA ARG A 240 -3.28 13.38 -1.80
C ARG A 240 -3.10 12.35 -0.70
N TRP A 241 -2.90 11.10 -1.10
CA TRP A 241 -2.49 10.04 -0.19
C TRP A 241 -1.01 10.19 0.19
N VAL A 242 -0.71 10.18 1.48
CA VAL A 242 0.64 10.20 2.04
C VAL A 242 0.85 8.94 2.87
N THR A 243 1.93 8.21 2.61
CA THR A 243 2.24 6.94 3.27
C THR A 243 3.00 7.17 4.57
N PHE A 244 2.63 6.40 5.61
CA PHE A 244 3.25 6.42 6.93
C PHE A 244 3.51 4.98 7.39
N ASP A 245 4.69 4.74 7.97
CA ASP A 245 5.03 3.48 8.63
C ASP A 245 5.20 3.70 10.14
N ALA A 246 4.23 3.26 10.94
CA ALA A 246 4.30 3.38 12.39
C ALA A 246 5.25 2.36 13.04
N THR A 247 5.76 1.38 12.30
CA THR A 247 6.77 0.44 12.80
C THR A 247 8.19 0.99 12.67
N HIS A 248 8.42 1.91 11.73
CA HIS A 248 9.73 2.41 11.32
C HIS A 248 10.70 1.30 10.82
N MET A 249 10.18 0.15 10.40
CA MET A 249 11.01 -0.99 9.98
C MET A 249 11.61 -0.81 8.59
N SER A 250 10.94 -0.06 7.71
CA SER A 250 11.41 0.17 6.35
C SER A 250 11.10 1.59 5.89
N PRO A 251 11.96 2.23 5.08
CA PRO A 251 11.64 3.50 4.44
C PRO A 251 10.38 3.35 3.56
N VAL A 252 9.39 4.21 3.75
CA VAL A 252 8.12 4.18 2.98
C VAL A 252 8.32 4.31 1.46
N ASP A 253 9.41 4.97 1.06
CA ASP A 253 9.80 5.12 -0.35
C ASP A 253 10.29 3.82 -0.99
N ASP A 254 10.71 2.85 -0.19
CA ASP A 254 11.21 1.56 -0.63
C ASP A 254 10.13 0.47 -0.62
N LEU A 255 8.92 0.77 -0.17
CA LEU A 255 7.78 -0.14 -0.21
C LEU A 255 7.27 -0.32 -1.65
N VAL A 256 7.30 -1.52 -2.19
CA VAL A 256 6.65 -1.87 -3.45
C VAL A 256 5.24 -2.36 -3.17
N ARG A 257 4.24 -1.56 -3.59
CA ARG A 257 2.82 -1.78 -3.27
C ARG A 257 2.24 -2.96 -4.02
N ILE A 258 1.46 -3.76 -3.30
CA ILE A 258 0.62 -4.85 -3.82
C ILE A 258 -0.84 -4.44 -3.83
N ALA A 259 -1.32 -3.86 -2.73
CA ALA A 259 -2.73 -3.52 -2.57
C ALA A 259 -2.92 -2.35 -1.59
N THR A 260 -4.04 -1.64 -1.74
CA THR A 260 -4.53 -0.63 -0.80
C THR A 260 -5.99 -0.91 -0.47
N GLY A 261 -6.41 -0.75 0.77
CA GLY A 261 -7.78 -1.06 1.14
C GLY A 261 -8.21 -0.42 2.46
N ARG A 262 -9.46 -0.59 2.82
CA ARG A 262 -10.00 0.00 4.04
C ARG A 262 -9.39 -0.60 5.32
N ASP A 263 -9.10 -1.90 5.25
CA ASP A 263 -8.37 -2.68 6.27
C ASP A 263 -7.86 -4.00 5.66
N ALA A 264 -7.37 -4.93 6.46
CA ALA A 264 -6.80 -6.20 6.01
C ALA A 264 -7.79 -7.10 5.25
N LYS A 265 -9.10 -6.88 5.37
CA LYS A 265 -10.11 -7.62 4.60
C LYS A 265 -9.97 -7.38 3.10
N ASP A 266 -9.62 -6.15 2.72
CA ASP A 266 -9.52 -5.75 1.31
C ASP A 266 -8.14 -6.08 0.69
N VAL A 267 -7.11 -6.37 1.51
CA VAL A 267 -5.71 -6.48 1.08
C VAL A 267 -5.00 -7.77 1.54
N ALA A 268 -5.76 -8.80 1.87
CA ALA A 268 -5.17 -10.08 2.25
C ALA A 268 -4.36 -10.69 1.09
N PHE A 269 -3.08 -11.01 1.34
CA PHE A 269 -2.21 -11.60 0.29
C PHE A 269 -2.68 -12.99 -0.16
N ALA A 270 -3.44 -13.70 0.68
CA ALA A 270 -4.10 -14.96 0.33
C ALA A 270 -5.45 -15.08 1.05
N THR A 271 -6.49 -15.43 0.29
CA THR A 271 -7.78 -15.91 0.81
C THR A 271 -7.94 -17.35 0.35
N ILE A 272 -8.20 -18.26 1.29
CA ILE A 272 -8.19 -19.70 1.08
C ILE A 272 -9.57 -20.26 1.39
N PHE A 273 -10.11 -21.05 0.48
CA PHE A 273 -11.37 -21.78 0.63
C PHE A 273 -11.08 -23.27 0.53
N GLY A 274 -10.74 -23.89 1.65
CA GLY A 274 -10.40 -25.30 1.72
C GLY A 274 -9.36 -25.62 2.82
N PRO A 275 -9.04 -26.92 2.98
CA PRO A 275 -8.14 -27.37 4.05
C PRO A 275 -6.66 -27.27 3.61
N ALA A 276 -6.14 -26.04 3.51
CA ALA A 276 -4.76 -25.75 3.17
C ALA A 276 -4.00 -25.16 4.36
N THR A 277 -2.75 -25.56 4.51
CA THR A 277 -1.81 -25.04 5.51
C THR A 277 -0.61 -24.43 4.80
N MET A 278 -0.27 -23.17 5.10
CA MET A 278 0.94 -22.54 4.59
C MET A 278 2.16 -23.16 5.28
N THR A 279 3.13 -23.64 4.50
CA THR A 279 4.35 -24.29 4.98
C THR A 279 5.59 -23.42 4.85
N ALA A 280 5.60 -22.47 3.91
CA ALA A 280 6.67 -21.48 3.77
C ALA A 280 6.14 -20.19 3.14
N MET A 281 6.73 -19.06 3.57
CA MET A 281 6.50 -17.74 3.02
C MET A 281 7.82 -16.99 2.99
N ASN A 282 8.23 -16.51 1.81
CA ASN A 282 9.50 -15.83 1.61
C ASN A 282 9.36 -14.70 0.55
N PRO A 283 8.77 -13.54 0.90
CA PRO A 283 8.56 -12.42 -0.01
C PRO A 283 9.78 -11.48 0.00
N LEU A 284 10.83 -11.85 -0.69
CA LEU A 284 12.07 -11.07 -0.77
C LEU A 284 11.94 -9.87 -1.72
N ILE A 285 12.61 -8.79 -1.35
CA ILE A 285 12.83 -7.61 -2.19
C ILE A 285 14.28 -7.13 -2.04
N THR A 286 14.91 -6.77 -3.15
CA THR A 286 16.26 -6.23 -3.17
C THR A 286 16.35 -5.00 -4.06
N THR A 287 17.15 -4.00 -3.64
CA THR A 287 17.40 -2.81 -4.47
C THR A 287 18.38 -3.16 -5.59
N VAL A 288 18.03 -2.85 -6.83
CA VAL A 288 18.95 -2.98 -7.98
C VAL A 288 19.91 -1.81 -7.97
N ARG A 289 21.20 -2.10 -7.94
CA ARG A 289 22.28 -1.11 -7.96
C ARG A 289 22.65 -0.68 -9.36
#